data_599f7d03155b7365e2d31604c6cb6e88
#
_entry.id   599f7d03155b7365e2d31604c6cb6e88
#
_cell.length_a   1.000
_cell.length_b   1.000
_cell.length_c   1.000
_cell.angle_alpha   90.00
_cell.angle_beta   90.00
_cell.angle_gamma   90.00
#
_symmetry.space_group_name_H-M   'P 1'
#
loop_
_entity.id
_entity.type
_entity.pdbx_description
1 polymer ?
#
loop_
_entity_poly.entity_id
_entity_poly.type
_entity_poly.pdbx_seq_one_letter_code
_entity_poly.pdbx_strand_id
1 'polypeptide(L)'
;DVLLTLGAEPLPTMRRALAVVQTAMRQQAAGKLPGAHILGVHLEGPFLSPERPGAMPPAALLPPTLAAYQTLVQGYESVIRQVTLAPELPGALELGAALAARGIRVQAGHTDADYETAQRAFSAGFTGLCHTFNACRPLRHRDPGVVAAALLDRSGSPAPRRFAACLPYERP
;
A
#
# COMPACT_ATOMS: atom_id res chain seq x y z
N ASP A 1 4.16 18.73 -3.48
CA ASP A 1 4.50 17.36 -3.85
C ASP A 1 3.29 16.45 -3.73
N VAL A 2 3.13 15.50 -4.66
CA VAL A 2 2.04 14.52 -4.64
C VAL A 2 2.57 13.12 -4.88
N LEU A 3 1.92 12.15 -4.26
CA LEU A 3 2.09 10.73 -4.53
C LEU A 3 0.78 10.24 -5.16
N LEU A 4 0.84 9.74 -6.39
CA LEU A 4 -0.36 9.33 -7.12
C LEU A 4 -0.76 7.92 -6.68
N THR A 5 -2.00 7.75 -6.21
CA THR A 5 -2.51 6.44 -5.79
C THR A 5 -3.17 5.73 -6.97
N LEU A 6 -2.78 4.49 -7.20
CA LEU A 6 -3.41 3.57 -8.13
C LEU A 6 -4.04 2.43 -7.34
N GLY A 7 -5.36 2.36 -7.37
CA GLY A 7 -6.14 1.28 -6.78
C GLY A 7 -5.99 -0.04 -7.55
N ALA A 8 -6.47 -1.14 -6.95
CA ALA A 8 -6.48 -2.44 -7.61
C ALA A 8 -7.43 -2.44 -8.80
N GLU A 9 -6.87 -2.73 -9.96
CA GLU A 9 -7.55 -2.85 -11.25
C GLU A 9 -6.96 -4.04 -12.02
N PRO A 10 -7.59 -4.50 -13.11
CA PRO A 10 -6.98 -5.52 -13.97
C PRO A 10 -5.56 -5.13 -14.38
N LEU A 11 -4.64 -6.09 -14.36
CA LEU A 11 -3.21 -5.88 -14.59
C LEU A 11 -2.88 -4.99 -15.80
N PRO A 12 -3.52 -5.16 -16.99
CA PRO A 12 -3.25 -4.28 -18.13
C PRO A 12 -3.65 -2.81 -17.87
N THR A 13 -4.69 -2.56 -17.07
CA THR A 13 -5.13 -1.21 -16.69
C THR A 13 -4.13 -0.55 -15.76
N MET A 14 -3.71 -1.25 -14.71
CA MET A 14 -2.67 -0.75 -13.80
C MET A 14 -1.37 -0.43 -14.53
N ARG A 15 -0.93 -1.30 -15.43
CA ARG A 15 0.29 -1.07 -16.23
C ARG A 15 0.17 0.14 -17.17
N ARG A 16 -1.01 0.36 -17.78
CA ARG A 16 -1.26 1.60 -18.56
C ARG A 16 -1.18 2.85 -17.69
N ALA A 17 -1.75 2.81 -16.49
CA ALA A 17 -1.67 3.92 -15.54
C ALA A 17 -0.22 4.20 -15.12
N LEU A 18 0.57 3.18 -14.84
CA LEU A 18 2.01 3.32 -14.55
C LEU A 18 2.77 3.98 -15.70
N ALA A 19 2.49 3.61 -16.94
CA ALA A 19 3.09 4.22 -18.13
C ALA A 19 2.77 5.72 -18.24
N VAL A 20 1.52 6.09 -17.96
CA VAL A 20 1.08 7.50 -17.95
C VAL A 20 1.82 8.28 -16.87
N VAL A 21 1.88 7.76 -15.65
CA VAL A 21 2.60 8.43 -14.55
C VAL A 21 4.09 8.58 -14.86
N GLN A 22 4.74 7.53 -15.37
CA GLN A 22 6.15 7.60 -15.75
C GLN A 22 6.39 8.67 -16.82
N THR A 23 5.48 8.77 -17.80
CA THR A 23 5.56 9.80 -18.85
C THR A 23 5.39 11.20 -18.26
N ALA A 24 4.40 11.40 -17.36
CA ALA A 24 4.17 12.67 -16.69
C ALA A 24 5.40 13.10 -15.86
N MET A 25 6.01 12.19 -15.10
CA MET A 25 7.21 12.45 -14.33
C MET A 25 8.39 12.89 -15.25
N ARG A 26 8.55 12.21 -16.40
CA ARG A 26 9.58 12.62 -17.39
C ARG A 26 9.31 14.01 -17.97
N GLN A 27 8.07 14.32 -18.29
CA GLN A 27 7.68 15.65 -18.80
C GLN A 27 7.89 16.73 -17.73
N GLN A 28 7.59 16.44 -16.47
CA GLN A 28 7.81 17.35 -15.37
C GLN A 28 9.32 17.62 -15.15
N ALA A 29 10.14 16.57 -15.18
CA ALA A 29 11.59 16.69 -15.08
C ALA A 29 12.21 17.52 -16.26
N ALA A 30 11.57 17.50 -17.42
CA ALA A 30 11.94 18.31 -18.58
C ALA A 30 11.34 19.73 -18.58
N GLY A 31 10.63 20.14 -17.50
CA GLY A 31 9.98 21.44 -17.40
C GLY A 31 8.77 21.64 -18.33
N LYS A 32 8.23 20.53 -18.88
CA LYS A 32 7.12 20.57 -19.85
C LYS A 32 5.74 20.34 -19.22
N LEU A 33 5.68 19.97 -17.95
CA LEU A 33 4.44 19.73 -17.21
C LEU A 33 4.45 20.57 -15.93
N PRO A 34 3.73 21.70 -15.89
CA PRO A 34 3.61 22.52 -14.69
C PRO A 34 2.70 21.83 -13.65
N GLY A 35 2.77 22.28 -12.41
CA GLY A 35 1.90 21.84 -11.34
C GLY A 35 2.64 21.24 -10.15
N ALA A 36 1.94 20.46 -9.33
CA ALA A 36 2.53 19.81 -8.17
C ALA A 36 3.58 18.78 -8.61
N HIS A 37 4.69 18.72 -7.89
CA HIS A 37 5.76 17.75 -8.17
C HIS A 37 5.29 16.31 -7.86
N ILE A 38 5.34 15.44 -8.85
CA ILE A 38 4.96 14.03 -8.74
C ILE A 38 6.14 13.24 -8.18
N LEU A 39 6.01 12.78 -6.93
CA LEU A 39 7.04 11.99 -6.27
C LEU A 39 7.12 10.56 -6.82
N GLY A 40 6.01 10.03 -7.31
CA GLY A 40 5.86 8.68 -7.81
C GLY A 40 4.48 8.11 -7.55
N VAL A 41 4.41 6.79 -7.43
CA VAL A 41 3.16 6.01 -7.30
C VAL A 41 3.08 5.35 -5.94
N HIS A 42 1.89 5.41 -5.37
CA HIS A 42 1.40 4.53 -4.33
C HIS A 42 0.52 3.46 -4.99
N LEU A 43 0.92 2.20 -4.90
CA LEU A 43 0.07 1.07 -5.28
C LEU A 43 -0.82 0.69 -4.09
N GLU A 44 -2.11 0.99 -4.17
CA GLU A 44 -3.10 0.54 -3.21
C GLU A 44 -3.66 -0.82 -3.66
N GLY A 45 -2.92 -1.85 -3.34
CA GLY A 45 -3.12 -3.19 -3.88
C GLY A 45 -2.25 -3.44 -5.14
N PRO A 46 -2.53 -4.55 -5.84
CA PRO A 46 -3.68 -5.47 -5.77
C PRO A 46 -3.60 -6.57 -4.69
N PHE A 47 -2.67 -6.51 -3.78
CA PHE A 47 -2.36 -7.52 -2.76
C PHE A 47 -3.19 -7.28 -1.48
N LEU A 48 -4.51 -7.19 -1.62
CA LEU A 48 -5.46 -6.81 -0.59
C LEU A 48 -6.32 -7.98 -0.14
N SER A 49 -6.82 -7.92 1.09
CA SER A 49 -7.69 -8.94 1.64
C SER A 49 -9.05 -8.99 0.92
N PRO A 50 -9.50 -10.15 0.46
CA PRO A 50 -10.85 -10.29 -0.08
C PRO A 50 -11.94 -10.06 0.98
N GLU A 51 -11.60 -10.16 2.28
CA GLU A 51 -12.50 -9.85 3.39
C GLU A 51 -12.67 -8.33 3.60
N ARG A 52 -11.75 -7.52 3.08
CA ARG A 52 -11.71 -6.06 3.26
C ARG A 52 -11.44 -5.32 1.94
N PRO A 53 -12.12 -5.68 0.85
CA PRO A 53 -11.81 -5.13 -0.48
C PRO A 53 -12.11 -3.62 -0.58
N GLY A 54 -13.00 -3.09 0.27
CA GLY A 54 -13.48 -1.72 0.12
C GLY A 54 -14.12 -1.52 -1.26
N ALA A 55 -13.70 -0.50 -1.98
CA ALA A 55 -14.15 -0.23 -3.35
C ALA A 55 -13.40 -1.02 -4.43
N MET A 56 -12.41 -1.85 -4.06
CA MET A 56 -11.61 -2.58 -5.03
C MET A 56 -12.38 -3.79 -5.58
N PRO A 57 -12.38 -4.01 -6.92
CA PRO A 57 -13.05 -5.16 -7.51
C PRO A 57 -12.33 -6.45 -7.09
N PRO A 58 -13.03 -7.43 -6.50
CA PRO A 58 -12.40 -8.68 -6.04
C PRO A 58 -11.64 -9.43 -7.13
N ALA A 59 -12.09 -9.35 -8.38
CA ALA A 59 -11.44 -9.97 -9.53
C ALA A 59 -10.07 -9.37 -9.88
N ALA A 60 -9.74 -8.18 -9.35
CA ALA A 60 -8.46 -7.54 -9.56
C ALA A 60 -7.43 -7.88 -8.46
N LEU A 61 -7.85 -8.54 -7.40
CA LEU A 61 -6.97 -8.89 -6.30
C LEU A 61 -6.01 -10.01 -6.71
N LEU A 62 -4.76 -9.89 -6.28
CA LEU A 62 -3.71 -10.85 -6.58
C LEU A 62 -3.05 -11.36 -5.29
N PRO A 63 -2.50 -12.58 -5.31
CA PRO A 63 -1.70 -13.07 -4.18
C PRO A 63 -0.42 -12.23 -4.05
N PRO A 64 0.00 -11.88 -2.82
CA PRO A 64 1.17 -11.03 -2.56
C PRO A 64 2.48 -11.80 -2.74
N THR A 65 2.82 -12.12 -3.97
CA THR A 65 4.07 -12.77 -4.32
C THR A 65 5.03 -11.80 -5.01
N LEU A 66 6.33 -12.03 -4.84
CA LEU A 66 7.34 -11.23 -5.52
C LEU A 66 7.18 -11.31 -7.06
N ALA A 67 6.80 -12.47 -7.58
CA ALA A 67 6.58 -12.67 -9.02
C ALA A 67 5.39 -11.84 -9.53
N ALA A 68 4.26 -11.83 -8.81
CA ALA A 68 3.11 -11.01 -9.18
C ALA A 68 3.44 -9.51 -9.12
N TYR A 69 4.16 -9.07 -8.07
CA TYR A 69 4.64 -7.70 -7.97
C TYR A 69 5.57 -7.34 -9.15
N GLN A 70 6.57 -8.16 -9.44
CA GLN A 70 7.50 -7.93 -10.54
C GLN A 70 6.78 -7.84 -11.89
N THR A 71 5.82 -8.73 -12.15
CA THR A 71 4.99 -8.69 -13.37
C THR A 71 4.22 -7.37 -13.50
N LEU A 72 3.66 -6.87 -12.39
CA LEU A 72 2.92 -5.61 -12.39
C LEU A 72 3.84 -4.42 -12.71
N VAL A 73 5.00 -4.33 -12.06
CA VAL A 73 5.86 -3.13 -12.11
C VAL A 73 6.96 -3.20 -13.17
N GLN A 74 7.12 -4.29 -13.89
CA GLN A 74 8.18 -4.48 -14.88
C GLN A 74 8.29 -3.29 -15.85
N GLY A 75 9.45 -2.60 -15.81
CA GLY A 75 9.72 -1.38 -16.59
C GLY A 75 9.24 -0.08 -15.92
N TYR A 76 8.60 -0.17 -14.76
CA TYR A 76 8.08 0.97 -13.99
C TYR A 76 8.58 0.98 -12.53
N GLU A 77 9.57 0.18 -12.19
CA GLU A 77 10.09 0.01 -10.82
C GLU A 77 10.51 1.34 -10.21
N SER A 78 11.10 2.20 -11.04
CA SER A 78 11.65 3.50 -10.61
C SER A 78 10.59 4.51 -10.18
N VAL A 79 9.32 4.31 -10.52
CA VAL A 79 8.25 5.23 -10.12
C VAL A 79 7.53 4.78 -8.86
N ILE A 80 7.70 3.54 -8.40
CA ILE A 80 7.02 3.02 -7.21
C ILE A 80 7.68 3.58 -5.95
N ARG A 81 6.90 4.17 -5.06
CA ARG A 81 7.34 4.75 -3.79
C ARG A 81 6.69 4.11 -2.58
N GLN A 82 5.48 3.61 -2.75
CA GLN A 82 4.69 3.06 -1.67
C GLN A 82 3.81 1.94 -2.17
N VAL A 83 3.61 0.92 -1.34
CA VAL A 83 2.70 -0.19 -1.60
C VAL A 83 1.87 -0.45 -0.36
N THR A 84 0.56 -0.58 -0.52
CA THR A 84 -0.36 -1.07 0.50
C THR A 84 -0.70 -2.51 0.20
N LEU A 85 -0.58 -3.37 1.21
CA LEU A 85 -0.93 -4.79 1.14
C LEU A 85 -1.50 -5.30 2.46
N ALA A 86 -2.23 -6.41 2.40
CA ALA A 86 -2.85 -7.07 3.55
C ALA A 86 -1.86 -8.09 4.15
N PRO A 87 -1.32 -7.83 5.36
CA PRO A 87 -0.22 -8.63 5.92
C PRO A 87 -0.62 -10.06 6.31
N GLU A 88 -1.90 -10.35 6.49
CA GLU A 88 -2.40 -11.69 6.80
C GLU A 88 -2.37 -12.64 5.61
N LEU A 89 -2.23 -12.13 4.40
CA LEU A 89 -2.23 -12.98 3.20
C LEU A 89 -0.91 -13.77 3.09
N PRO A 90 -0.97 -15.03 2.64
CA PRO A 90 0.24 -15.84 2.44
C PRO A 90 1.24 -15.16 1.51
N GLY A 91 2.49 -14.98 1.96
CA GLY A 91 3.56 -14.30 1.22
C GLY A 91 3.63 -12.79 1.41
N ALA A 92 2.66 -12.18 2.12
CA ALA A 92 2.61 -10.72 2.29
C ALA A 92 3.77 -10.18 3.14
N LEU A 93 4.14 -10.87 4.19
CA LEU A 93 5.25 -10.44 5.05
C LEU A 93 6.58 -10.50 4.29
N GLU A 94 6.80 -11.55 3.52
CA GLU A 94 7.99 -11.74 2.69
C GLU A 94 8.07 -10.68 1.58
N LEU A 95 6.95 -10.42 0.90
CA LEU A 95 6.87 -9.35 -0.10
C LEU A 95 7.13 -7.99 0.56
N GLY A 96 6.48 -7.71 1.69
CA GLY A 96 6.64 -6.46 2.42
C GLY A 96 8.10 -6.22 2.82
N ALA A 97 8.77 -7.20 3.39
CA ALA A 97 10.19 -7.13 3.75
C ALA A 97 11.08 -6.87 2.52
N ALA A 98 10.80 -7.57 1.40
CA ALA A 98 11.57 -7.40 0.16
C ALA A 98 11.38 -6.00 -0.46
N LEU A 99 10.21 -5.40 -0.33
CA LEU A 99 9.92 -4.03 -0.78
C LEU A 99 10.57 -3.00 0.14
N ALA A 100 10.45 -3.17 1.46
CA ALA A 100 11.09 -2.30 2.45
C ALA A 100 12.61 -2.26 2.28
N ALA A 101 13.26 -3.41 2.04
CA ALA A 101 14.69 -3.49 1.77
C ALA A 101 15.12 -2.73 0.49
N ARG A 102 14.19 -2.48 -0.44
CA ARG A 102 14.40 -1.67 -1.64
C ARG A 102 14.07 -0.18 -1.44
N GLY A 103 13.76 0.24 -0.21
CA GLY A 103 13.41 1.62 0.10
C GLY A 103 11.97 2.00 -0.29
N ILE A 104 11.12 1.05 -0.63
CA ILE A 104 9.70 1.27 -0.91
C ILE A 104 8.96 1.27 0.43
N ARG A 105 8.12 2.27 0.65
CA ARG A 105 7.26 2.30 1.84
C ARG A 105 6.20 1.21 1.75
N VAL A 106 6.05 0.44 2.81
CA VAL A 106 5.04 -0.59 2.90
C VAL A 106 4.03 -0.22 3.97
N GLN A 107 2.76 -0.26 3.62
CA GLN A 107 1.65 -0.01 4.54
C GLN A 107 0.76 -1.24 4.63
N ALA A 108 0.21 -1.48 5.81
CA ALA A 108 -0.89 -2.40 5.99
C ALA A 108 -2.21 -1.67 5.69
N GLY A 109 -3.09 -2.30 4.92
CA GLY A 109 -4.39 -1.75 4.61
C GLY A 109 -5.23 -2.72 3.80
N HIS A 110 -6.53 -2.47 3.73
CA HIS A 110 -7.49 -3.43 3.18
C HIS A 110 -7.24 -4.84 3.74
N THR A 111 -7.24 -4.91 5.08
CA THR A 111 -6.71 -6.05 5.83
C THR A 111 -7.65 -6.50 6.93
N ASP A 112 -7.78 -7.80 7.10
CA ASP A 112 -8.42 -8.40 8.27
C ASP A 112 -7.40 -8.92 9.29
N ALA A 113 -6.16 -8.40 9.26
CA ALA A 113 -5.11 -8.80 10.17
C ALA A 113 -5.49 -8.57 11.64
N ASP A 114 -5.22 -9.57 12.47
CA ASP A 114 -5.27 -9.45 13.91
C ASP A 114 -4.07 -8.65 14.44
N TYR A 115 -4.05 -8.45 15.75
CA TYR A 115 -3.02 -7.69 16.44
C TYR A 115 -1.61 -8.29 16.24
N GLU A 116 -1.49 -9.60 16.42
CA GLU A 116 -0.22 -10.33 16.34
C GLU A 116 0.33 -10.34 14.92
N THR A 117 -0.52 -10.51 13.92
CA THR A 117 -0.13 -10.44 12.50
C THR A 117 0.34 -9.04 12.16
N ALA A 118 -0.35 -8.01 12.65
CA ALA A 118 0.06 -6.63 12.45
C ALA A 118 1.44 -6.33 13.10
N GLN A 119 1.70 -6.82 14.31
CA GLN A 119 3.01 -6.68 14.94
C GLN A 119 4.12 -7.34 14.13
N ARG A 120 3.87 -8.54 13.59
CA ARG A 120 4.82 -9.20 12.68
C ARG A 120 5.07 -8.37 11.43
N ALA A 121 4.03 -7.76 10.87
CA ALA A 121 4.16 -6.89 9.70
C ALA A 121 5.05 -5.68 10.00
N PHE A 122 4.85 -4.99 11.13
CA PHE A 122 5.71 -3.87 11.53
C PHE A 122 7.17 -4.32 11.75
N SER A 123 7.38 -5.49 12.33
CA SER A 123 8.72 -6.09 12.48
C SER A 123 9.34 -6.45 11.12
N ALA A 124 8.53 -6.78 10.12
CA ALA A 124 8.96 -7.08 8.76
C ALA A 124 9.19 -5.83 7.87
N GLY A 125 9.02 -4.62 8.41
CA GLY A 125 9.31 -3.38 7.70
C GLY A 125 8.09 -2.60 7.19
N PHE A 126 6.87 -2.98 7.58
CA PHE A 126 5.71 -2.14 7.35
C PHE A 126 5.80 -0.88 8.22
N THR A 127 5.51 0.28 7.66
CA THR A 127 5.75 1.58 8.30
C THR A 127 4.49 2.39 8.58
N GLY A 128 3.31 1.84 8.33
CA GLY A 128 2.06 2.57 8.58
C GLY A 128 0.83 1.81 8.15
N LEU A 129 -0.31 2.50 8.27
CA LEU A 129 -1.61 2.02 7.81
C LEU A 129 -2.12 2.88 6.66
N CYS A 130 -2.79 2.23 5.73
CA CYS A 130 -3.66 2.87 4.75
C CYS A 130 -5.09 2.84 5.31
N HIS A 131 -5.84 3.95 5.19
CA HIS A 131 -7.23 4.05 5.65
C HIS A 131 -7.44 3.67 7.11
N THR A 132 -6.65 4.21 8.04
CA THR A 132 -6.81 3.94 9.48
C THR A 132 -8.29 3.96 9.87
N PHE A 133 -8.78 2.89 10.49
CA PHE A 133 -10.19 2.56 10.83
C PHE A 133 -11.08 2.15 9.65
N ASN A 134 -10.72 2.43 8.40
CA ASN A 134 -11.52 2.04 7.25
C ASN A 134 -10.86 0.87 6.51
N ALA A 135 -11.66 -0.01 5.90
CA ALA A 135 -11.18 -1.24 5.24
C ALA A 135 -10.15 -2.03 6.07
N CYS A 136 -10.29 -2.00 7.38
CA CYS A 136 -9.46 -2.72 8.34
C CYS A 136 -10.34 -3.54 9.27
N ARG A 137 -9.73 -4.56 9.92
CA ARG A 137 -10.37 -5.25 11.04
C ARG A 137 -10.74 -4.24 12.12
N PRO A 138 -12.00 -4.23 12.62
CA PRO A 138 -12.45 -3.25 13.58
C PRO A 138 -11.67 -3.31 14.90
N LEU A 139 -11.37 -2.15 15.48
CA LEU A 139 -10.81 -2.04 16.82
C LEU A 139 -11.85 -2.43 17.87
N ARG A 140 -11.65 -3.55 18.55
CA ARG A 140 -12.50 -4.03 19.63
C ARG A 140 -11.69 -4.33 20.88
N HIS A 141 -12.30 -4.28 22.06
CA HIS A 141 -11.60 -4.46 23.34
C HIS A 141 -10.93 -5.85 23.53
N ARG A 142 -11.48 -6.90 22.91
CA ARG A 142 -10.91 -8.27 22.92
C ARG A 142 -10.29 -8.70 21.61
N ASP A 143 -10.43 -7.90 20.57
CA ASP A 143 -9.91 -8.14 19.24
C ASP A 143 -9.44 -6.79 18.67
N PRO A 144 -8.27 -6.32 19.11
CA PRO A 144 -7.84 -4.95 18.84
C PRO A 144 -7.38 -4.69 17.40
N GLY A 145 -7.05 -5.74 16.65
CA GLY A 145 -6.71 -5.65 15.23
C GLY A 145 -5.49 -4.79 14.90
N VAL A 146 -5.34 -4.51 13.61
CA VAL A 146 -4.19 -3.78 13.04
C VAL A 146 -4.08 -2.34 13.56
N VAL A 147 -5.21 -1.69 13.84
CA VAL A 147 -5.23 -0.29 14.31
C VAL A 147 -4.60 -0.17 15.69
N ALA A 148 -4.98 -1.04 16.64
CA ALA A 148 -4.35 -1.03 17.96
C ALA A 148 -2.86 -1.36 17.89
N ALA A 149 -2.47 -2.33 17.06
CA ALA A 149 -1.08 -2.66 16.87
C ALA A 149 -0.27 -1.45 16.40
N ALA A 150 -0.82 -0.67 15.44
CA ALA A 150 -0.17 0.54 14.95
C ALA A 150 -0.07 1.66 16.00
N LEU A 151 -1.13 1.85 16.81
CA LEU A 151 -1.16 2.87 17.86
C LEU A 151 -0.19 2.54 19.01
N LEU A 152 -0.02 1.27 19.33
CA LEU A 152 0.78 0.80 20.46
C LEU A 152 2.22 0.41 20.06
N ASP A 153 2.50 0.34 18.76
CA ASP A 153 3.83 -0.04 18.30
C ASP A 153 4.89 0.97 18.75
N ARG A 154 5.82 0.51 19.58
CA ARG A 154 6.95 1.26 20.12
C ARG A 154 8.30 0.75 19.60
N SER A 155 8.31 -0.15 18.61
CA SER A 155 9.56 -0.60 18.01
C SER A 155 10.24 0.62 17.40
N GLY A 156 11.36 1.06 17.95
CA GLY A 156 12.06 2.31 17.62
C GLY A 156 12.57 2.39 16.18
N SER A 157 11.71 2.17 15.21
CA SER A 157 12.00 2.45 13.81
C SER A 157 12.33 3.95 13.68
N PRO A 158 13.49 4.34 13.15
CA PRO A 158 13.85 5.74 12.95
C PRO A 158 12.95 6.47 11.94
N ALA A 159 12.10 5.75 11.21
CA ALA A 159 11.10 6.37 10.34
C ALA A 159 9.87 6.77 11.17
N PRO A 160 9.45 8.04 11.16
CA PRO A 160 8.23 8.44 11.83
C PRO A 160 7.07 7.64 11.26
N ARG A 161 6.36 6.91 12.13
CA ARG A 161 5.15 6.19 11.74
C ARG A 161 4.13 7.20 11.31
N ARG A 162 3.93 7.29 10.03
CA ARG A 162 2.92 8.17 9.46
C ARG A 162 1.67 7.34 9.27
N PHE A 163 0.69 7.58 10.11
CA PHE A 163 -0.66 7.13 9.83
C PHE A 163 -1.08 7.83 8.54
N ALA A 164 -1.40 7.05 7.51
CA ALA A 164 -2.01 7.60 6.32
C ALA A 164 -3.36 8.22 6.73
N ALA A 165 -3.64 9.40 6.22
CA ALA A 165 -4.88 10.08 6.48
C ALA A 165 -6.07 9.20 6.14
N CYS A 166 -7.08 9.20 7.00
CA CYS A 166 -8.39 8.70 6.61
C CYS A 166 -8.89 9.52 5.44
N LEU A 167 -9.17 8.91 4.31
CA LEU A 167 -10.00 9.56 3.32
C LEU A 167 -11.39 9.72 3.91
N PRO A 168 -12.04 10.88 3.75
CA PRO A 168 -13.41 11.03 4.17
C PRO A 168 -14.25 9.95 3.48
N TYR A 169 -15.04 9.23 4.27
CA TYR A 169 -16.00 8.27 3.74
C TYR A 169 -17.10 9.07 3.05
N GLU A 170 -17.10 9.07 1.75
CA GLU A 170 -18.27 9.52 0.99
C GLU A 170 -19.30 8.40 1.09
N ARG A 171 -20.41 8.68 1.78
CA ARG A 171 -21.57 7.78 1.78
C ARG A 171 -22.15 7.75 0.37
N PRO A 172 -22.52 6.56 -0.13
CA PRO A 172 -23.30 6.47 -1.38
C PRO A 172 -24.64 7.18 -1.25
#